data_dd650f53856b437f9fa64d5bc3c08643
#
_entry.id   dd650f53856b437f9fa64d5bc3c08643
#
_cell.length_a   1.000
_cell.length_b   1.000
_cell.length_c   1.000
_cell.angle_alpha   90.00
_cell.angle_beta   90.00
_cell.angle_gamma   90.00
#
_symmetry.space_group_name_H-M   'P 1'
#
loop_
_entity.id
_entity.type
_entity.pdbx_description
1 polymer ?
#
loop_
_entity_poly.entity_id
_entity_poly.type
_entity_poly.pdbx_seq_one_letter_code
_entity_poly.pdbx_strand_id
1 'polypeptide(L)'
;MAAIAASLARMSVHQLPFGVLLRRWRQRRRMTQMDLAAAADSSTRHLSYLETGRAQPSREMAMRLAERLDMPLRETNGLLLAAGFAPAFQERSFLELASARQAIEQILEAHKPYPAFAVDRHWNIVLSNRAIPQLYVDVAPELLRPPVNAIRLTLHPRGLAPKIVNHG
;
A
#
# COMPACT_ATOMS: atom_id res chain seq x y z
N MET A 1 3.93 29.42 -1.46
CA MET A 1 3.85 28.27 -2.39
C MET A 1 4.62 27.03 -1.88
N ALA A 2 5.87 27.18 -1.40
CA ALA A 2 6.67 26.05 -0.90
C ALA A 2 6.09 25.38 0.37
N ALA A 3 5.45 26.10 1.28
CA ALA A 3 4.87 25.54 2.51
C ALA A 3 3.65 24.63 2.26
N ILE A 4 2.85 24.90 1.23
CA ILE A 4 1.71 24.07 0.82
C ILE A 4 2.20 22.76 0.18
N ALA A 5 3.26 22.82 -0.62
CA ALA A 5 3.86 21.63 -1.22
C ALA A 5 4.50 20.71 -0.17
N ALA A 6 5.14 21.27 0.86
CA ALA A 6 5.73 20.50 1.96
C ALA A 6 4.68 19.87 2.90
N SER A 7 3.50 20.50 3.06
CA SER A 7 2.37 19.95 3.81
C SER A 7 1.72 18.77 3.10
N LEU A 8 1.56 18.84 1.78
CA LEU A 8 1.01 17.77 0.95
C LEU A 8 1.94 16.54 0.88
N ALA A 9 3.25 16.72 0.98
CA ALA A 9 4.22 15.62 0.96
C ALA A 9 4.19 14.74 2.23
N ARG A 10 3.61 15.22 3.34
CA ARG A 10 3.48 14.48 4.62
C ARG A 10 2.10 13.84 4.82
N MET A 11 1.13 14.11 3.96
CA MET A 11 -0.19 13.50 4.06
C MET A 11 -0.11 12.06 3.53
N SER A 12 -0.57 11.11 4.33
CA SER A 12 -0.81 9.74 3.86
C SER A 12 -1.66 9.79 2.59
N VAL A 13 -1.43 8.89 1.65
CA VAL A 13 -2.18 8.82 0.37
C VAL A 13 -3.70 8.82 0.59
N HIS A 14 -4.17 8.35 1.75
CA HIS A 14 -5.58 8.32 2.16
C HIS A 14 -6.15 9.66 2.63
N GLN A 15 -5.33 10.73 2.71
CA GLN A 15 -5.77 12.07 3.14
C GLN A 15 -5.83 13.09 2.01
N LEU A 16 -5.52 12.69 0.77
CA LEU A 16 -5.58 13.58 -0.38
C LEU A 16 -7.03 13.74 -0.87
N PRO A 17 -7.44 14.96 -1.30
CA PRO A 17 -8.75 15.18 -1.92
C PRO A 17 -8.96 14.29 -3.16
N PHE A 18 -10.22 13.90 -3.41
CA PHE A 18 -10.62 13.07 -4.55
C PHE A 18 -10.02 13.53 -5.86
N GLY A 19 -10.17 14.82 -6.21
CA GLY A 19 -9.69 15.37 -7.48
C GLY A 19 -8.18 15.27 -7.66
N VAL A 20 -7.42 15.41 -6.56
CA VAL A 20 -5.95 15.25 -6.57
C VAL A 20 -5.56 13.80 -6.83
N LEU A 21 -6.24 12.84 -6.19
CA LEU A 21 -6.02 11.41 -6.40
C LEU A 21 -6.37 11.02 -7.84
N LEU A 22 -7.52 11.45 -8.34
CA LEU A 22 -7.98 11.20 -9.69
C LEU A 22 -6.97 11.69 -10.73
N ARG A 23 -6.56 12.95 -10.63
CA ARG A 23 -5.56 13.55 -11.52
C ARG A 23 -4.25 12.81 -11.51
N ARG A 24 -3.77 12.40 -10.31
CA ARG A 24 -2.52 11.66 -10.14
C ARG A 24 -2.58 10.30 -10.84
N TRP A 25 -3.68 9.57 -10.71
CA TRP A 25 -3.87 8.29 -11.36
C TRP A 25 -3.97 8.42 -12.87
N ARG A 26 -4.73 9.39 -13.37
CA ARG A 26 -4.81 9.69 -14.81
C ARG A 26 -3.43 9.98 -15.41
N GLN A 27 -2.63 10.81 -14.73
CA GLN A 27 -1.27 11.13 -15.18
C GLN A 27 -0.35 9.91 -15.18
N ARG A 28 -0.46 9.04 -14.18
CA ARG A 28 0.28 7.77 -14.15
C ARG A 28 -0.05 6.88 -15.35
N ARG A 29 -1.31 6.87 -15.78
CA ARG A 29 -1.77 6.13 -16.97
C ARG A 29 -1.50 6.90 -18.28
N ARG A 30 -0.87 8.07 -18.20
CA ARG A 30 -0.56 8.93 -19.36
C ARG A 30 -1.79 9.31 -20.19
N MET A 31 -2.96 9.37 -19.56
CA MET A 31 -4.21 9.78 -20.21
C MET A 31 -4.40 11.28 -20.13
N THR A 32 -4.97 11.87 -21.20
CA THR A 32 -5.49 13.24 -21.16
C THR A 32 -6.84 13.27 -20.42
N GLN A 33 -7.33 14.46 -20.04
CA GLN A 33 -8.69 14.58 -19.51
C GLN A 33 -9.75 14.14 -20.53
N MET A 34 -9.51 14.36 -21.81
CA MET A 34 -10.40 13.94 -22.88
C MET A 34 -10.47 12.41 -22.99
N ASP A 35 -9.31 11.73 -22.95
CA ASP A 35 -9.25 10.26 -23.03
C ASP A 35 -10.01 9.62 -21.87
N LEU A 36 -9.77 10.08 -20.63
CA LEU A 36 -10.45 9.53 -19.47
C LEU A 36 -11.94 9.87 -19.46
N ALA A 37 -12.33 11.06 -19.89
CA ALA A 37 -13.72 11.46 -20.01
C ALA A 37 -14.47 10.56 -21.00
N ALA A 38 -13.89 10.32 -22.18
CA ALA A 38 -14.46 9.42 -23.19
C ALA A 38 -14.56 7.97 -22.65
N ALA A 39 -13.49 7.46 -22.01
CA ALA A 39 -13.48 6.12 -21.44
C ALA A 39 -14.52 5.94 -20.32
N ALA A 40 -14.84 6.98 -19.56
CA ALA A 40 -15.77 6.95 -18.43
C ALA A 40 -17.20 7.41 -18.79
N ASP A 41 -17.52 7.56 -20.06
CA ASP A 41 -18.82 8.07 -20.55
C ASP A 41 -19.20 9.41 -19.90
N SER A 42 -18.25 10.36 -19.91
CA SER A 42 -18.38 11.67 -19.27
C SER A 42 -17.87 12.78 -20.21
N SER A 43 -18.02 14.04 -19.79
CA SER A 43 -17.46 15.17 -20.52
C SER A 43 -16.12 15.60 -19.93
N THR A 44 -15.22 16.12 -20.77
CA THR A 44 -13.94 16.71 -20.34
C THR A 44 -14.16 17.84 -19.31
N ARG A 45 -15.22 18.62 -19.48
CA ARG A 45 -15.62 19.68 -18.55
C ARG A 45 -15.96 19.11 -17.17
N HIS A 46 -16.76 18.04 -17.11
CA HIS A 46 -17.13 17.40 -15.85
C HIS A 46 -15.89 16.80 -15.17
N LEU A 47 -15.03 16.11 -15.94
CA LEU A 47 -13.78 15.57 -15.40
C LEU A 47 -12.87 16.68 -14.84
N SER A 48 -12.75 17.81 -15.52
CA SER A 48 -12.02 18.98 -15.02
C SER A 48 -12.59 19.52 -13.70
N TYR A 49 -13.91 19.53 -13.55
CA TYR A 49 -14.56 19.97 -12.30
C TYR A 49 -14.33 18.97 -11.16
N LEU A 50 -14.33 17.67 -11.44
CA LEU A 50 -13.97 16.64 -10.47
C LEU A 50 -12.52 16.76 -10.01
N GLU A 51 -11.58 16.96 -10.93
CA GLU A 51 -10.15 17.11 -10.61
C GLU A 51 -9.84 18.40 -9.83
N THR A 52 -10.63 19.46 -10.05
CA THR A 52 -10.45 20.75 -9.35
C THR A 52 -11.29 20.90 -8.11
N GLY A 53 -12.11 19.89 -7.75
CA GLY A 53 -12.99 19.93 -6.58
C GLY A 53 -14.22 20.82 -6.73
N ARG A 54 -14.54 21.29 -7.96
CA ARG A 54 -15.75 22.08 -8.27
C ARG A 54 -17.01 21.24 -8.40
N ALA A 55 -16.87 19.93 -8.56
CA ALA A 55 -17.95 18.96 -8.54
C ALA A 55 -17.57 17.78 -7.64
N GLN A 56 -18.60 17.16 -7.04
CA GLN A 56 -18.45 15.90 -6.31
C GLN A 56 -18.89 14.75 -7.23
N PRO A 57 -18.17 13.62 -7.25
CA PRO A 57 -18.61 12.46 -8.01
C PRO A 57 -19.76 11.74 -7.30
N SER A 58 -20.60 11.05 -8.06
CA SER A 58 -21.42 9.97 -7.50
C SER A 58 -20.53 8.75 -7.19
N ARG A 59 -21.01 7.82 -6.34
CA ARG A 59 -20.32 6.56 -6.07
C ARG A 59 -20.04 5.78 -7.34
N GLU A 60 -21.02 5.72 -8.24
CA GLU A 60 -20.91 5.01 -9.53
C GLU A 60 -19.85 5.66 -10.42
N MET A 61 -19.82 7.00 -10.49
CA MET A 61 -18.81 7.73 -11.25
C MET A 61 -17.41 7.47 -10.68
N ALA A 62 -17.23 7.50 -9.35
CA ALA A 62 -15.95 7.22 -8.72
C ALA A 62 -15.46 5.78 -9.02
N MET A 63 -16.37 4.79 -8.97
CA MET A 63 -16.07 3.40 -9.32
C MET A 63 -15.70 3.26 -10.79
N ARG A 64 -16.46 3.86 -11.71
CA ARG A 64 -16.19 3.83 -13.14
C ARG A 64 -14.84 4.44 -13.48
N LEU A 65 -14.52 5.60 -12.89
CA LEU A 65 -13.21 6.24 -13.07
C LEU A 65 -12.07 5.35 -12.57
N ALA A 66 -12.24 4.70 -11.41
CA ALA A 66 -11.24 3.78 -10.86
C ALA A 66 -11.03 2.58 -11.79
N GLU A 67 -12.10 2.02 -12.35
CA GLU A 67 -12.06 0.91 -13.31
C GLU A 67 -11.32 1.31 -14.60
N ARG A 68 -11.69 2.45 -15.20
CA ARG A 68 -11.05 2.94 -16.43
C ARG A 68 -9.58 3.31 -16.25
N LEU A 69 -9.18 3.63 -15.04
CA LEU A 69 -7.78 3.86 -14.66
C LEU A 69 -7.07 2.57 -14.24
N ASP A 70 -7.74 1.42 -14.26
CA ASP A 70 -7.21 0.14 -13.79
C ASP A 70 -6.53 0.30 -12.43
N MET A 71 -7.28 0.89 -11.48
CA MET A 71 -6.78 1.13 -10.13
C MET A 71 -6.83 -0.16 -9.31
N PRO A 72 -5.79 -0.48 -8.53
CA PRO A 72 -5.86 -1.57 -7.57
C PRO A 72 -7.01 -1.38 -6.57
N LEU A 73 -7.64 -2.47 -6.13
CA LEU A 73 -8.83 -2.45 -5.25
C LEU A 73 -8.65 -1.56 -4.01
N ARG A 74 -7.47 -1.56 -3.45
CA ARG A 74 -7.11 -0.72 -2.30
C ARG A 74 -7.08 0.77 -2.62
N GLU A 75 -6.51 1.13 -3.76
CA GLU A 75 -6.45 2.51 -4.22
C GLU A 75 -7.84 3.00 -4.62
N THR A 76 -8.68 2.10 -5.15
CA THR A 76 -10.11 2.35 -5.39
C THR A 76 -10.85 2.66 -4.09
N ASN A 77 -10.59 1.89 -3.00
CA ASN A 77 -11.13 2.21 -1.68
C ASN A 77 -10.68 3.59 -1.19
N GLY A 78 -9.41 3.93 -1.38
CA GLY A 78 -8.87 5.25 -1.05
C GLY A 78 -9.55 6.37 -1.84
N LEU A 79 -9.82 6.14 -3.12
CA LEU A 79 -10.54 7.09 -3.96
C LEU A 79 -11.99 7.28 -3.51
N LEU A 80 -12.69 6.18 -3.15
CA LEU A 80 -14.06 6.22 -2.62
C LEU A 80 -14.12 6.98 -1.29
N LEU A 81 -13.20 6.70 -0.36
CA LEU A 81 -13.10 7.41 0.92
C LEU A 81 -12.88 8.91 0.72
N ALA A 82 -11.99 9.29 -0.22
CA ALA A 82 -11.74 10.68 -0.55
C ALA A 82 -12.95 11.40 -1.18
N ALA A 83 -13.88 10.64 -1.77
CA ALA A 83 -15.17 11.12 -2.28
C ALA A 83 -16.27 11.13 -1.20
N GLY A 84 -15.99 10.68 0.03
CA GLY A 84 -16.97 10.59 1.12
C GLY A 84 -17.82 9.32 1.13
N PHE A 85 -17.42 8.28 0.37
CA PHE A 85 -18.14 7.00 0.31
C PHE A 85 -17.43 5.91 1.13
N ALA A 86 -18.23 4.94 1.61
CA ALA A 86 -17.68 3.74 2.23
C ALA A 86 -16.87 2.90 1.21
N PRO A 87 -15.79 2.22 1.66
CA PRO A 87 -15.04 1.29 0.84
C PRO A 87 -15.94 0.25 0.15
N ALA A 88 -15.63 -0.09 -1.10
CA ALA A 88 -16.36 -1.11 -1.86
C ALA A 88 -15.77 -2.51 -1.65
N PHE A 89 -14.49 -2.58 -1.38
CA PHE A 89 -13.74 -3.83 -1.26
C PHE A 89 -13.29 -4.02 0.18
N GLN A 90 -13.57 -5.19 0.76
CA GLN A 90 -13.06 -5.51 2.09
C GLN A 90 -11.54 -5.68 2.02
N GLU A 91 -10.81 -4.88 2.78
CA GLU A 91 -9.41 -5.15 3.07
C GLU A 91 -9.35 -6.30 4.09
N ARG A 92 -9.35 -7.53 3.62
CA ARG A 92 -9.05 -8.66 4.49
C ARG A 92 -7.57 -8.63 4.82
N SER A 93 -7.26 -8.72 6.11
CA SER A 93 -5.88 -8.97 6.53
C SER A 93 -5.42 -10.27 5.88
N PHE A 94 -4.18 -10.30 5.40
CA PHE A 94 -3.58 -11.52 4.87
C PHE A 94 -3.72 -12.71 5.83
N LEU A 95 -3.68 -12.45 7.15
CA LEU A 95 -3.85 -13.46 8.21
C LEU A 95 -5.28 -14.02 8.31
N GLU A 96 -6.27 -13.31 7.77
CA GLU A 96 -7.68 -13.76 7.74
C GLU A 96 -7.99 -14.68 6.53
N LEU A 97 -7.09 -14.75 5.55
CA LEU A 97 -7.19 -15.68 4.42
C LEU A 97 -6.50 -17.01 4.79
N ALA A 98 -7.23 -17.89 5.47
CA ALA A 98 -6.68 -19.16 5.97
C ALA A 98 -5.94 -19.98 4.89
N SER A 99 -6.48 -20.05 3.67
CA SER A 99 -5.85 -20.76 2.55
C SER A 99 -4.54 -20.11 2.10
N ALA A 100 -4.48 -18.78 2.00
CA ALA A 100 -3.27 -18.06 1.63
C ALA A 100 -2.20 -18.17 2.73
N ARG A 101 -2.61 -18.07 3.99
CA ARG A 101 -1.72 -18.28 5.13
C ARG A 101 -1.11 -19.68 5.11
N GLN A 102 -1.92 -20.72 4.92
CA GLN A 102 -1.45 -22.11 4.86
C GLN A 102 -0.46 -22.34 3.72
N ALA A 103 -0.73 -21.79 2.53
CA ALA A 103 0.18 -21.88 1.39
C ALA A 103 1.55 -21.24 1.69
N ILE A 104 1.57 -20.07 2.34
CA ILE A 104 2.82 -19.40 2.72
C ILE A 104 3.53 -20.16 3.84
N GLU A 105 2.82 -20.68 4.84
CA GLU A 105 3.43 -21.53 5.85
C GLU A 105 4.14 -22.75 5.23
N GLN A 106 3.53 -23.39 4.22
CA GLN A 106 4.16 -24.49 3.47
C GLN A 106 5.43 -24.04 2.73
N ILE A 107 5.40 -22.88 2.05
CA ILE A 107 6.57 -22.33 1.36
C ILE A 107 7.70 -22.05 2.36
N LEU A 108 7.38 -21.41 3.49
CA LEU A 108 8.38 -21.09 4.51
C LEU A 108 9.00 -22.35 5.14
N GLU A 109 8.18 -23.38 5.40
CA GLU A 109 8.65 -24.65 5.94
C GLU A 109 9.53 -25.43 4.93
N ALA A 110 9.19 -25.39 3.62
CA ALA A 110 10.00 -25.99 2.57
C ALA A 110 11.38 -25.34 2.40
N HIS A 111 11.57 -24.12 2.93
CA HIS A 111 12.84 -23.40 2.84
C HIS A 111 13.89 -23.85 3.87
N LYS A 112 13.52 -24.72 4.80
CA LYS A 112 14.48 -25.27 5.78
C LYS A 112 15.66 -25.97 5.10
N PRO A 113 16.87 -25.85 5.67
CA PRO A 113 17.21 -25.34 7.00
C PRO A 113 17.41 -23.81 7.05
N TYR A 114 17.18 -23.07 5.98
CA TYR A 114 17.43 -21.64 5.91
C TYR A 114 16.31 -20.83 6.59
N PRO A 115 16.66 -19.77 7.35
CA PRO A 115 15.68 -18.84 7.91
C PRO A 115 14.85 -18.17 6.81
N ALA A 116 13.53 -18.19 6.95
CA ALA A 116 12.62 -17.54 6.00
C ALA A 116 11.42 -16.94 6.75
N PHE A 117 10.95 -15.78 6.29
CA PHE A 117 9.80 -15.08 6.85
C PHE A 117 9.00 -14.36 5.76
N ALA A 118 7.73 -14.12 6.03
CA ALA A 118 6.86 -13.28 5.23
C ALA A 118 6.61 -11.96 5.96
N VAL A 119 6.52 -10.87 5.20
CA VAL A 119 6.27 -9.53 5.72
C VAL A 119 4.98 -8.95 5.15
N ASP A 120 4.35 -8.06 5.92
CA ASP A 120 3.27 -7.22 5.43
C ASP A 120 3.82 -6.03 4.61
N ARG A 121 2.90 -5.18 4.14
CA ARG A 121 3.23 -3.94 3.40
C ARG A 121 4.07 -2.92 4.17
N HIS A 122 4.10 -3.02 5.48
CA HIS A 122 4.87 -2.16 6.37
C HIS A 122 6.20 -2.81 6.78
N TRP A 123 6.54 -3.93 6.16
CA TRP A 123 7.72 -4.74 6.48
C TRP A 123 7.66 -5.38 7.88
N ASN A 124 6.48 -5.51 8.48
CA ASN A 124 6.35 -6.27 9.72
C ASN A 124 6.30 -7.77 9.42
N ILE A 125 7.05 -8.55 10.17
CA ILE A 125 7.07 -10.00 10.04
C ILE A 125 5.73 -10.56 10.50
N VAL A 126 5.01 -11.23 9.60
CA VAL A 126 3.68 -11.81 9.86
C VAL A 126 3.72 -13.34 10.01
N LEU A 127 4.66 -13.99 9.33
CA LEU A 127 4.90 -15.43 9.42
C LEU A 127 6.40 -15.71 9.34
N SER A 128 6.87 -16.80 9.96
CA SER A 128 8.26 -17.22 9.88
C SER A 128 8.38 -18.72 10.07
N ASN A 129 9.44 -19.32 9.52
CA ASN A 129 9.75 -20.72 9.77
C ASN A 129 10.53 -20.93 11.08
N ARG A 130 10.69 -22.20 11.48
CA ARG A 130 11.35 -22.58 12.74
C ARG A 130 12.87 -22.33 12.76
N ALA A 131 13.49 -21.96 11.64
CA ALA A 131 14.91 -21.62 11.61
C ALA A 131 15.20 -20.16 12.01
N ILE A 132 14.18 -19.30 12.09
CA ILE A 132 14.32 -17.87 12.43
C ILE A 132 14.91 -17.63 13.83
N PRO A 133 14.57 -18.35 14.90
CA PRO A 133 15.17 -18.09 16.23
C PRO A 133 16.70 -18.13 16.24
N GLN A 134 17.33 -18.95 15.41
CA GLN A 134 18.80 -19.01 15.28
C GLN A 134 19.40 -17.69 14.74
N LEU A 135 18.64 -16.96 13.90
CA LEU A 135 19.05 -15.68 13.36
C LEU A 135 19.02 -14.56 14.42
N TYR A 136 18.14 -14.70 15.43
CA TYR A 136 17.87 -13.68 16.44
C TYR A 136 18.78 -13.79 17.68
N VAL A 137 19.70 -14.73 17.70
CA VAL A 137 20.74 -14.80 18.74
C VAL A 137 21.52 -13.50 18.76
N ASP A 138 21.71 -12.89 19.93
CA ASP A 138 22.38 -11.58 20.16
C ASP A 138 21.63 -10.34 19.63
N VAL A 139 20.42 -10.48 19.15
CA VAL A 139 19.57 -9.33 18.80
C VAL A 139 18.96 -8.72 20.06
N ALA A 140 18.98 -7.38 20.15
CA ALA A 140 18.42 -6.68 21.29
C ALA A 140 16.91 -6.97 21.45
N PRO A 141 16.42 -7.37 22.64
CA PRO A 141 15.04 -7.80 22.85
C PRO A 141 13.98 -6.80 22.46
N GLU A 142 14.29 -5.51 22.54
CA GLU A 142 13.36 -4.44 22.14
C GLU A 142 13.06 -4.41 20.64
N LEU A 143 13.95 -4.98 19.80
CA LEU A 143 13.74 -5.10 18.36
C LEU A 143 12.84 -6.28 17.99
N LEU A 144 12.69 -7.24 18.90
CA LEU A 144 11.86 -8.42 18.74
C LEU A 144 10.46 -8.25 19.32
N ARG A 145 10.12 -7.09 19.88
CA ARG A 145 8.76 -6.77 20.34
C ARG A 145 7.81 -6.58 19.16
N PRO A 146 6.67 -7.25 19.13
CA PRO A 146 5.68 -7.06 18.07
C PRO A 146 5.15 -5.61 18.00
N PRO A 147 4.91 -5.08 16.79
CA PRO A 147 5.22 -5.70 15.50
C PRO A 147 6.72 -5.67 15.18
N VAL A 148 7.28 -6.84 14.84
CA VAL A 148 8.71 -6.94 14.49
C VAL A 148 8.89 -6.48 13.05
N ASN A 149 9.56 -5.34 12.85
CA ASN A 149 9.80 -4.80 11.53
C ASN A 149 11.12 -5.32 10.94
N ALA A 150 11.05 -5.99 9.79
CA ALA A 150 12.19 -6.65 9.16
C ALA A 150 13.30 -5.66 8.77
N ILE A 151 12.95 -4.49 8.22
CA ILE A 151 13.96 -3.47 7.84
C ILE A 151 14.66 -2.94 9.08
N ARG A 152 13.90 -2.56 10.11
CA ARG A 152 14.46 -2.08 11.37
C ARG A 152 15.38 -3.14 12.00
N LEU A 153 14.94 -4.41 12.00
CA LEU A 153 15.71 -5.52 12.52
C LEU A 153 17.04 -5.71 11.76
N THR A 154 16.99 -5.63 10.43
CA THR A 154 18.16 -5.85 9.55
C THR A 154 19.18 -4.73 9.63
N LEU A 155 18.73 -3.47 9.67
CA LEU A 155 19.63 -2.30 9.60
C LEU A 155 20.11 -1.77 10.96
N HIS A 156 19.52 -2.23 12.07
CA HIS A 156 19.86 -1.71 13.39
C HIS A 156 21.22 -2.24 13.88
N PRO A 157 22.11 -1.41 14.47
CA PRO A 157 23.40 -1.85 14.99
C PRO A 157 23.33 -2.94 16.06
N ARG A 158 22.24 -3.00 16.84
CA ARG A 158 21.95 -4.06 17.82
C ARG A 158 20.96 -5.11 17.29
N GLY A 159 20.74 -5.12 15.98
CA GLY A 159 19.95 -6.10 15.25
C GLY A 159 20.83 -7.06 14.46
N LEU A 160 20.49 -7.25 13.18
CA LEU A 160 21.24 -8.14 12.30
C LEU A 160 22.35 -7.47 11.52
N ALA A 161 22.43 -6.13 11.49
CA ALA A 161 23.45 -5.40 10.73
C ALA A 161 24.88 -5.91 10.96
N PRO A 162 25.34 -6.20 12.19
CA PRO A 162 26.68 -6.71 12.44
C PRO A 162 26.95 -8.12 11.88
N LYS A 163 25.88 -8.87 11.55
CA LYS A 163 25.96 -10.25 11.01
C LYS A 163 25.95 -10.27 9.48
N ILE A 164 25.72 -9.14 8.82
CA ILE A 164 25.63 -9.04 7.36
C ILE A 164 27.02 -8.67 6.82
N VAL A 165 27.66 -9.61 6.15
CA VAL A 165 29.07 -9.47 5.68
C VAL A 165 29.21 -8.39 4.59
N ASN A 166 28.16 -8.14 3.79
CA ASN A 166 28.17 -7.17 2.67
C ASN A 166 27.37 -5.90 3.00
N HIS A 167 27.30 -5.52 4.26
CA HIS A 167 26.65 -4.30 4.69
C HIS A 167 27.64 -3.12 4.54
N GLY A 168 27.78 -2.62 3.31
CA GLY A 168 28.61 -1.45 2.95
C GLY A 168 27.76 -0.33 2.41
#